data_90a792c19f24b23447779777a43b6621
#
_entry.id   90a792c19f24b23447779777a43b6621
#
_cell.length_a   1.000
_cell.length_b   1.000
_cell.length_c   1.000
_cell.angle_alpha   90.00
_cell.angle_beta   90.00
_cell.angle_gamma   90.00
#
_symmetry.space_group_name_H-M   'P 1'
#
loop_
_entity.id
_entity.type
_entity.pdbx_description
1 polymer ?
#
loop_
_entity_poly.entity_id
_entity_poly.type
_entity_poly.pdbx_seq_one_letter_code
_entity_poly.pdbx_strand_id
1 'polypeptide(L)'
;MPQVPIIMPQLGESIAEATIVDIKVKAGDKVADDQEIIDVETNKAVMGVTTPCKGKIDKITVQLKETYPVGAVLGYVEASEEDAARFKKRLPEPPKETVAEEIPVRADQEVMPAREKKIAARDGDGARAGGLPVPATPKGATFMSPRVRARMAELQLTIADLAGIMGTGAGNRVTIKDLENFLHKIENQTAHEASAIRAGVADAMRRSWTRPLSTIGSSVNLDPVLQDRQSRDPKPGPGLYALRALALALAENPGAAAKLVGNRVVQSSSIDVGIAVEAEDGIMVPVIRSADKTSLADLTTKYKELVDLARQRRISPDMQADGIATVSNFGTFGMEWGTPIPLPDQALLLGLGAGKKVPVWDEEKKEFVPKTEAQITLSFDHRSIDGGGAGRLLKRVIELLEDPTNL
;
A
#
# COMPACT_ATOMS: atom_id res chain seq x y z
N MET A 1 5.89 -4.84 49.05
CA MET A 1 6.62 -5.73 48.13
C MET A 1 6.67 -5.07 46.79
N PRO A 2 7.74 -5.24 45.99
CA PRO A 2 7.82 -4.61 44.70
C PRO A 2 6.73 -5.18 43.75
N GLN A 3 6.11 -4.29 42.98
CA GLN A 3 5.09 -4.65 41.99
C GLN A 3 5.77 -4.91 40.65
N VAL A 4 5.48 -6.05 40.02
CA VAL A 4 5.96 -6.46 38.71
C VAL A 4 4.76 -6.40 37.74
N PRO A 5 4.86 -5.67 36.61
CA PRO A 5 3.76 -5.58 35.66
C PRO A 5 3.63 -6.89 34.86
N ILE A 6 2.40 -7.33 34.64
CA ILE A 6 2.02 -8.35 33.68
C ILE A 6 1.81 -7.64 32.37
N ILE A 7 2.60 -7.97 31.36
CA ILE A 7 2.60 -7.27 30.06
C ILE A 7 2.04 -8.19 28.99
N MET A 8 1.24 -7.66 28.07
CA MET A 8 0.80 -8.37 26.88
C MET A 8 2.02 -8.81 26.05
N PRO A 9 2.28 -10.13 25.92
CA PRO A 9 3.45 -10.63 25.23
C PRO A 9 3.35 -10.39 23.71
N GLN A 10 4.47 -10.51 23.01
CA GLN A 10 4.46 -10.51 21.55
C GLN A 10 3.90 -11.83 21.04
N LEU A 11 2.73 -11.78 20.42
CA LEU A 11 1.93 -12.96 20.03
C LEU A 11 2.21 -13.43 18.59
N GLY A 12 3.27 -12.89 17.94
CA GLY A 12 3.72 -13.18 16.59
C GLY A 12 4.22 -11.92 15.87
N GLU A 13 4.95 -12.09 14.75
CA GLU A 13 5.62 -10.97 14.03
C GLU A 13 4.68 -9.90 13.46
N SER A 14 3.38 -10.17 13.33
CA SER A 14 2.41 -9.26 12.71
C SER A 14 1.17 -8.97 13.56
N ILE A 15 1.15 -9.35 14.85
CA ILE A 15 0.01 -9.17 15.74
C ILE A 15 0.28 -7.96 16.63
N ALA A 16 -0.47 -6.89 16.40
CA ALA A 16 -0.31 -5.64 17.15
C ALA A 16 -1.19 -5.55 18.39
N GLU A 17 -2.28 -6.34 18.45
CA GLU A 17 -3.28 -6.29 19.52
C GLU A 17 -3.98 -7.64 19.70
N ALA A 18 -4.54 -7.90 20.88
CA ALA A 18 -5.33 -9.08 21.18
C ALA A 18 -6.50 -8.75 22.12
N THR A 19 -7.58 -9.53 22.01
CA THR A 19 -8.80 -9.37 22.81
C THR A 19 -8.78 -10.30 24.02
N ILE A 20 -9.14 -9.81 25.20
CA ILE A 20 -9.23 -10.62 26.42
C ILE A 20 -10.47 -11.52 26.35
N VAL A 21 -10.26 -12.83 26.36
CA VAL A 21 -11.34 -13.85 26.28
C VAL A 21 -11.71 -14.35 27.65
N ASP A 22 -10.72 -14.62 28.51
CA ASP A 22 -10.93 -15.13 29.85
C ASP A 22 -9.87 -14.64 30.83
N ILE A 23 -10.24 -14.47 32.09
CA ILE A 23 -9.36 -14.07 33.20
C ILE A 23 -9.46 -15.15 34.28
N LYS A 24 -8.44 -16.01 34.36
CA LYS A 24 -8.42 -17.22 35.23
C LYS A 24 -8.11 -16.93 36.69
N VAL A 25 -7.73 -15.71 37.05
CA VAL A 25 -7.29 -15.30 38.39
C VAL A 25 -7.95 -14.00 38.85
N LYS A 26 -7.99 -13.80 40.17
CA LYS A 26 -8.55 -12.61 40.77
C LYS A 26 -7.47 -11.89 41.61
N ALA A 27 -7.71 -10.59 41.92
CA ALA A 27 -6.88 -9.88 42.87
C ALA A 27 -6.84 -10.60 44.21
N GLY A 28 -5.64 -10.86 44.72
CA GLY A 28 -5.41 -11.61 45.93
C GLY A 28 -4.97 -13.06 45.75
N ASP A 29 -5.11 -13.63 44.56
CA ASP A 29 -4.70 -15.02 44.28
C ASP A 29 -3.18 -15.16 44.25
N LYS A 30 -2.71 -16.31 44.74
CA LYS A 30 -1.29 -16.71 44.64
C LYS A 30 -1.05 -17.41 43.33
N VAL A 31 -0.01 -16.99 42.62
CA VAL A 31 0.37 -17.54 41.30
C VAL A 31 1.80 -18.04 41.30
N ALA A 32 2.06 -19.08 40.51
CA ALA A 32 3.40 -19.62 40.27
C ALA A 32 4.09 -18.85 39.13
N ASP A 33 5.39 -19.05 38.92
CA ASP A 33 6.13 -18.56 37.77
C ASP A 33 5.63 -19.26 36.50
N ASP A 34 5.48 -18.48 35.41
CA ASP A 34 4.96 -18.94 34.12
C ASP A 34 3.54 -19.57 34.17
N GLN A 35 2.76 -19.29 35.19
CA GLN A 35 1.36 -19.73 35.27
C GLN A 35 0.47 -18.92 34.32
N GLU A 36 -0.34 -19.59 33.50
CA GLU A 36 -1.36 -18.93 32.65
C GLU A 36 -2.46 -18.29 33.51
N ILE A 37 -2.71 -17.00 33.27
CA ILE A 37 -3.62 -16.19 34.09
C ILE A 37 -4.69 -15.47 33.26
N ILE A 38 -4.45 -15.18 31.99
CA ILE A 38 -5.38 -14.49 31.11
C ILE A 38 -5.30 -15.16 29.74
N ASP A 39 -6.45 -15.49 29.16
CA ASP A 39 -6.54 -15.97 27.78
C ASP A 39 -6.85 -14.79 26.85
N VAL A 40 -6.07 -14.68 25.79
CA VAL A 40 -6.21 -13.65 24.77
C VAL A 40 -6.43 -14.27 23.40
N GLU A 41 -7.36 -13.73 22.65
CA GLU A 41 -7.68 -14.14 21.29
C GLU A 41 -7.04 -13.17 20.29
N THR A 42 -6.37 -13.77 19.33
CA THR A 42 -5.82 -13.07 18.17
C THR A 42 -6.55 -13.53 16.91
N ASN A 43 -6.33 -12.87 15.79
CA ASN A 43 -6.92 -13.27 14.49
C ASN A 43 -6.59 -14.72 14.06
N LYS A 44 -5.68 -15.41 14.76
CA LYS A 44 -5.17 -16.74 14.36
C LYS A 44 -5.34 -17.82 15.42
N ALA A 45 -5.36 -17.48 16.71
CA ALA A 45 -5.45 -18.46 17.81
C ALA A 45 -5.78 -17.77 19.15
N VAL A 46 -6.24 -18.58 20.11
CA VAL A 46 -6.32 -18.21 21.53
C VAL A 46 -5.01 -18.61 22.20
N MET A 47 -4.42 -17.72 22.97
CA MET A 47 -3.13 -17.91 23.66
C MET A 47 -3.24 -17.49 25.12
N GLY A 48 -2.57 -18.23 26.01
CA GLY A 48 -2.47 -17.89 27.42
C GLY A 48 -1.36 -16.86 27.70
N VAL A 49 -1.68 -15.81 28.44
CA VAL A 49 -0.69 -14.89 29.02
C VAL A 49 -0.27 -15.41 30.37
N THR A 50 1.04 -15.57 30.56
CA THR A 50 1.61 -16.14 31.77
C THR A 50 2.11 -15.06 32.74
N THR A 51 2.25 -15.42 34.02
CA THR A 51 2.85 -14.56 35.04
C THR A 51 4.36 -14.41 34.81
N PRO A 52 4.92 -13.21 34.99
CA PRO A 52 6.36 -12.99 34.86
C PRO A 52 7.19 -13.54 36.06
N CYS A 53 6.56 -13.84 37.17
CA CYS A 53 7.17 -14.36 38.38
C CYS A 53 6.12 -14.92 39.34
N LYS A 54 6.57 -15.73 40.31
CA LYS A 54 5.72 -16.20 41.40
C LYS A 54 5.36 -15.03 42.31
N GLY A 55 4.13 -14.98 42.82
CA GLY A 55 3.71 -13.91 43.72
C GLY A 55 2.22 -13.93 44.03
N LYS A 56 1.71 -12.77 44.39
CA LYS A 56 0.28 -12.55 44.64
C LYS A 56 -0.22 -11.49 43.68
N ILE A 57 -1.34 -11.75 43.00
CA ILE A 57 -1.96 -10.77 42.10
C ILE A 57 -2.42 -9.56 42.92
N ASP A 58 -1.87 -8.39 42.66
CA ASP A 58 -2.27 -7.13 43.31
C ASP A 58 -3.56 -6.62 42.68
N LYS A 59 -3.53 -6.37 41.36
CA LYS A 59 -4.71 -5.94 40.61
C LYS A 59 -4.63 -6.38 39.13
N ILE A 60 -5.79 -6.57 38.52
CA ILE A 60 -5.98 -6.74 37.08
C ILE A 60 -6.59 -5.43 36.55
N THR A 61 -6.00 -4.88 35.50
CA THR A 61 -6.36 -3.57 34.93
C THR A 61 -7.16 -3.67 33.63
N VAL A 62 -7.40 -4.90 33.16
CA VAL A 62 -8.09 -5.17 31.90
C VAL A 62 -9.48 -5.75 32.12
N GLN A 63 -10.35 -5.61 31.11
CA GLN A 63 -11.73 -6.10 31.12
C GLN A 63 -11.94 -7.16 30.06
N LEU A 64 -12.87 -8.10 30.33
CA LEU A 64 -13.26 -9.13 29.37
C LEU A 64 -13.86 -8.52 28.11
N LYS A 65 -13.52 -9.07 26.95
CA LYS A 65 -13.97 -8.65 25.62
C LYS A 65 -13.42 -7.28 25.16
N GLU A 66 -12.44 -6.72 25.83
CA GLU A 66 -11.73 -5.55 25.37
C GLU A 66 -10.42 -5.94 24.69
N THR A 67 -9.99 -5.12 23.74
CA THR A 67 -8.76 -5.35 22.94
C THR A 67 -7.65 -4.44 23.47
N TYR A 68 -6.46 -5.04 23.67
CA TYR A 68 -5.27 -4.35 24.19
C TYR A 68 -4.07 -4.58 23.25
N PRO A 69 -3.23 -3.55 23.03
CA PRO A 69 -2.04 -3.67 22.19
C PRO A 69 -0.96 -4.50 22.89
N VAL A 70 -0.08 -5.12 22.09
CA VAL A 70 1.15 -5.77 22.56
C VAL A 70 1.98 -4.77 23.37
N GLY A 71 2.50 -5.19 24.53
CA GLY A 71 3.20 -4.32 25.46
C GLY A 71 2.30 -3.59 26.46
N ALA A 72 0.97 -3.67 26.37
CA ALA A 72 0.05 -3.10 27.37
C ALA A 72 0.18 -3.80 28.71
N VAL A 73 0.02 -3.05 29.82
CA VAL A 73 0.02 -3.60 31.16
C VAL A 73 -1.36 -4.15 31.50
N LEU A 74 -1.46 -5.46 31.70
CA LEU A 74 -2.70 -6.20 31.98
C LEU A 74 -3.02 -6.28 33.47
N GLY A 75 -2.01 -6.16 34.34
CA GLY A 75 -2.14 -6.24 35.78
C GLY A 75 -0.80 -6.14 36.49
N TYR A 76 -0.78 -6.37 37.79
CA TYR A 76 0.42 -6.34 38.61
C TYR A 76 0.46 -7.53 39.56
N VAL A 77 1.69 -8.07 39.76
CA VAL A 77 2.00 -9.13 40.75
C VAL A 77 2.91 -8.55 41.82
N GLU A 78 2.57 -8.76 43.11
CA GLU A 78 3.48 -8.54 44.22
C GLU A 78 4.49 -9.69 44.31
N ALA A 79 5.76 -9.40 44.09
CA ALA A 79 6.85 -10.36 44.08
C ALA A 79 7.93 -10.09 45.10
N SER A 80 8.83 -11.04 45.32
CA SER A 80 10.03 -10.83 46.16
C SER A 80 11.00 -9.84 45.47
N GLU A 81 11.91 -9.23 46.23
CA GLU A 81 12.93 -8.32 45.68
C GLU A 81 13.86 -9.03 44.67
N GLU A 82 14.13 -10.32 44.91
CA GLU A 82 14.97 -11.15 44.02
C GLU A 82 14.27 -11.41 42.69
N ASP A 83 12.97 -11.72 42.69
CA ASP A 83 12.19 -11.98 41.46
C ASP A 83 11.95 -10.68 40.67
N ALA A 84 11.72 -9.57 41.34
CA ALA A 84 11.61 -8.25 40.73
C ALA A 84 12.92 -7.80 40.05
N ALA A 85 14.08 -8.11 40.66
CA ALA A 85 15.39 -7.81 40.09
C ALA A 85 15.69 -8.69 38.84
N ARG A 86 15.24 -9.96 38.84
CA ARG A 86 15.33 -10.87 37.68
C ARG A 86 14.48 -10.38 36.53
N PHE A 87 13.28 -9.87 36.79
CA PHE A 87 12.39 -9.33 35.76
C PHE A 87 12.98 -8.08 35.11
N LYS A 88 13.57 -7.15 35.87
CA LYS A 88 14.27 -5.97 35.32
C LYS A 88 15.43 -6.32 34.37
N LYS A 89 16.08 -7.47 34.57
CA LYS A 89 17.12 -7.99 33.66
C LYS A 89 16.56 -8.65 32.38
N ARG A 90 15.28 -9.07 32.36
CA ARG A 90 14.62 -9.71 31.21
C ARG A 90 13.89 -8.71 30.29
N LEU A 91 13.63 -7.48 30.73
CA LEU A 91 13.11 -6.44 29.85
C LEU A 91 14.19 -6.12 28.80
N PRO A 92 13.86 -6.12 27.49
CA PRO A 92 14.76 -5.55 26.49
C PRO A 92 15.02 -4.10 26.88
N GLU A 93 16.30 -3.72 26.91
CA GLU A 93 16.67 -2.32 27.10
C GLU A 93 15.93 -1.48 26.05
N PRO A 94 15.36 -0.33 26.43
CA PRO A 94 14.83 0.61 25.44
C PRO A 94 15.96 0.90 24.46
N PRO A 95 15.69 1.02 23.14
CA PRO A 95 16.72 1.32 22.17
C PRO A 95 17.47 2.56 22.66
N LYS A 96 18.78 2.41 22.90
CA LYS A 96 19.68 3.53 23.17
C LYS A 96 19.53 4.46 21.99
N GLU A 97 19.14 5.70 22.25
CA GLU A 97 19.27 6.77 21.29
C GLU A 97 20.73 6.74 20.80
N THR A 98 20.95 6.27 19.61
CA THR A 98 22.21 6.42 18.91
C THR A 98 22.39 7.90 18.67
N VAL A 99 23.20 8.53 19.51
CA VAL A 99 23.76 9.85 19.24
C VAL A 99 24.43 9.73 17.86
N ALA A 100 23.89 10.43 16.88
CA ALA A 100 24.47 10.51 15.56
C ALA A 100 25.89 11.10 15.74
N GLU A 101 26.90 10.36 15.28
CA GLU A 101 28.25 10.89 15.15
C GLU A 101 28.22 12.16 14.29
N GLU A 102 28.67 13.25 14.87
CA GLU A 102 28.79 14.54 14.20
C GLU A 102 29.78 14.42 13.04
N ILE A 103 29.29 14.60 11.84
CA ILE A 103 30.11 14.88 10.67
C ILE A 103 30.62 16.33 10.83
N PRO A 104 31.92 16.62 10.77
CA PRO A 104 32.43 17.97 10.98
C PRO A 104 31.98 18.90 9.85
N VAL A 105 31.03 19.77 10.14
CA VAL A 105 30.68 20.90 9.29
C VAL A 105 31.70 22.01 9.51
N ARG A 106 32.31 22.45 8.41
CA ARG A 106 33.19 23.61 8.40
C ARG A 106 32.47 24.84 8.94
N ALA A 107 33.09 25.46 9.93
CA ALA A 107 32.68 26.73 10.46
C ALA A 107 32.76 27.80 9.38
N ASP A 108 31.65 28.51 9.16
CA ASP A 108 31.56 29.91 8.83
C ASP A 108 30.10 30.24 8.46
N GLN A 109 29.27 30.36 9.48
CA GLN A 109 28.07 31.23 9.44
C GLN A 109 27.56 31.41 10.88
N GLU A 110 27.58 32.64 11.34
CA GLU A 110 27.09 33.07 12.65
C GLU A 110 25.60 32.74 12.83
N VAL A 111 25.30 31.89 13.79
CA VAL A 111 23.92 31.60 14.23
C VAL A 111 23.56 32.54 15.37
N MET A 112 22.65 33.44 15.12
CA MET A 112 22.04 34.28 16.16
C MET A 112 21.19 33.44 17.12
N PRO A 113 21.19 33.72 18.45
CA PRO A 113 20.49 32.91 19.44
C PRO A 113 18.97 33.01 19.31
N ALA A 114 18.31 31.86 19.31
CA ALA A 114 16.86 31.76 19.34
C ALA A 114 16.28 32.33 20.65
N ARG A 115 15.51 33.41 20.55
CA ARG A 115 14.69 33.95 21.64
C ARG A 115 13.46 33.05 21.82
N GLU A 116 13.33 32.44 22.99
CA GLU A 116 12.08 31.84 23.44
C GLU A 116 10.98 32.94 23.48
N LYS A 117 10.04 32.88 22.54
CA LYS A 117 8.80 33.66 22.62
C LYS A 117 7.70 32.75 23.11
N LYS A 118 7.23 32.98 24.34
CA LYS A 118 5.91 32.54 24.80
C LYS A 118 4.87 33.02 23.78
N ILE A 119 4.22 32.11 23.11
CA ILE A 119 3.11 32.40 22.21
C ILE A 119 1.88 32.61 23.05
N ALA A 120 1.50 33.87 23.28
CA ALA A 120 0.18 34.23 23.75
C ALA A 120 -0.84 33.89 22.65
N ALA A 121 -1.97 33.30 23.06
CA ALA A 121 -3.09 33.06 22.17
C ALA A 121 -3.50 34.36 21.49
N ARG A 122 -3.41 34.41 20.17
CA ARG A 122 -4.00 35.45 19.34
C ARG A 122 -5.20 34.84 18.64
N ASP A 123 -6.37 35.30 19.02
CA ASP A 123 -7.54 35.28 18.16
C ASP A 123 -7.19 36.07 16.89
N GLY A 124 -7.21 35.41 15.75
CA GLY A 124 -6.87 36.03 14.48
C GLY A 124 -7.10 35.08 13.34
N ASP A 125 -8.15 35.33 12.61
CA ASP A 125 -8.53 34.81 11.31
C ASP A 125 -7.31 34.79 10.36
N GLY A 126 -6.68 33.63 10.22
CA GLY A 126 -5.54 33.43 9.33
C GLY A 126 -5.55 32.01 8.76
N ALA A 127 -6.07 31.89 7.54
CA ALA A 127 -6.00 30.68 6.77
C ALA A 127 -4.56 30.17 6.68
N ARG A 128 -4.21 29.13 7.42
CA ARG A 128 -2.98 28.35 7.19
C ARG A 128 -3.22 27.45 5.99
N ALA A 129 -2.71 27.86 4.85
CA ALA A 129 -2.56 26.99 3.69
C ALA A 129 -1.57 25.87 4.05
N GLY A 130 -1.93 24.61 3.76
CA GLY A 130 -1.06 23.45 3.88
C GLY A 130 -1.29 22.64 5.16
N GLY A 131 -2.51 22.13 5.36
CA GLY A 131 -2.71 21.01 6.28
C GLY A 131 -2.07 19.76 5.69
N LEU A 132 -1.13 19.15 6.44
CA LEU A 132 -0.67 17.80 6.14
C LEU A 132 -1.88 16.85 6.07
N PRO A 133 -1.83 15.79 5.24
CA PRO A 133 -2.89 14.79 5.21
C PRO A 133 -3.20 14.34 6.63
N VAL A 134 -4.48 14.21 6.95
CA VAL A 134 -4.95 13.77 8.26
C VAL A 134 -4.20 12.50 8.61
N PRO A 135 -3.39 12.47 9.69
CA PRO A 135 -2.74 11.24 10.10
C PRO A 135 -3.82 10.19 10.34
N ALA A 136 -3.62 8.99 9.83
CA ALA A 136 -4.48 7.84 10.11
C ALA A 136 -4.29 7.38 11.56
N THR A 137 -4.51 8.28 12.52
CA THR A 137 -4.51 7.93 13.94
C THR A 137 -5.95 7.68 14.38
N PRO A 138 -6.20 6.58 15.12
CA PRO A 138 -7.55 6.17 15.52
C PRO A 138 -8.35 7.21 16.32
N LYS A 139 -7.71 8.24 16.83
CA LYS A 139 -8.34 9.22 17.73
C LYS A 139 -8.88 10.50 17.09
N GLY A 140 -8.56 10.81 15.82
CA GLY A 140 -8.92 12.11 15.23
C GLY A 140 -9.89 12.05 14.06
N ALA A 141 -9.63 11.23 13.06
CA ALA A 141 -10.33 11.28 11.76
C ALA A 141 -11.58 10.39 11.69
N THR A 142 -11.78 9.44 12.61
CA THR A 142 -12.85 8.44 12.53
C THR A 142 -14.17 8.88 13.18
N PHE A 143 -14.18 9.91 13.99
CA PHE A 143 -15.39 10.34 14.71
C PHE A 143 -16.03 11.57 14.03
N MET A 144 -16.68 11.35 12.90
CA MET A 144 -17.57 12.34 12.30
C MET A 144 -18.97 12.21 12.91
N SER A 145 -19.60 13.35 13.19
CA SER A 145 -20.98 13.34 13.67
C SER A 145 -21.91 12.75 12.60
N PRO A 146 -23.06 12.15 12.98
CA PRO A 146 -24.05 11.66 12.01
C PRO A 146 -24.49 12.73 11.01
N ARG A 147 -24.57 14.00 11.42
CA ARG A 147 -24.89 15.14 10.55
C ARG A 147 -23.84 15.39 9.48
N VAL A 148 -22.57 15.34 9.84
CA VAL A 148 -21.46 15.49 8.87
C VAL A 148 -21.48 14.35 7.87
N ARG A 149 -21.68 13.10 8.32
CA ARG A 149 -21.78 11.93 7.43
C ARG A 149 -22.99 12.02 6.48
N ALA A 150 -24.16 12.44 6.96
CA ALA A 150 -25.34 12.63 6.12
C ALA A 150 -25.08 13.69 5.04
N ARG A 151 -24.48 14.83 5.43
CA ARG A 151 -24.17 15.91 4.47
C ARG A 151 -23.11 15.48 3.44
N MET A 152 -22.11 14.73 3.87
CA MET A 152 -21.13 14.14 2.95
C MET A 152 -21.79 13.19 1.94
N ALA A 153 -22.72 12.35 2.41
CA ALA A 153 -23.43 11.41 1.52
C ALA A 153 -24.30 12.15 0.49
N GLU A 154 -25.00 13.22 0.90
CA GLU A 154 -25.77 14.08 -0.01
C GLU A 154 -24.87 14.69 -1.10
N LEU A 155 -23.67 15.09 -0.76
CA LEU A 155 -22.70 15.76 -1.64
C LEU A 155 -21.74 14.77 -2.32
N GLN A 156 -21.90 13.47 -2.12
CA GLN A 156 -21.02 12.40 -2.61
C GLN A 156 -19.54 12.57 -2.19
N LEU A 157 -19.30 13.24 -1.05
CA LEU A 157 -17.96 13.45 -0.51
C LEU A 157 -17.49 12.22 0.24
N THR A 158 -16.18 11.98 0.17
CA THR A 158 -15.49 10.92 0.92
C THR A 158 -14.62 11.52 2.02
N ILE A 159 -14.11 10.69 2.93
CA ILE A 159 -13.15 11.12 3.98
C ILE A 159 -11.90 11.75 3.36
N ALA A 160 -11.47 11.25 2.21
CA ALA A 160 -10.31 11.80 1.51
C ALA A 160 -10.51 13.25 1.06
N ASP A 161 -11.73 13.63 0.69
CA ASP A 161 -12.06 14.99 0.27
C ASP A 161 -12.01 15.99 1.44
N LEU A 162 -12.13 15.48 2.68
CA LEU A 162 -12.03 16.28 3.91
C LEU A 162 -10.59 16.41 4.46
N ALA A 163 -9.60 15.78 3.83
CA ALA A 163 -8.23 15.75 4.32
C ALA A 163 -7.60 17.16 4.52
N GLY A 164 -8.09 18.16 3.79
CA GLY A 164 -7.65 19.56 3.91
C GLY A 164 -8.43 20.39 4.93
N ILE A 165 -9.42 19.83 5.63
CA ILE A 165 -10.27 20.57 6.57
C ILE A 165 -9.70 20.44 7.98
N MET A 166 -9.37 21.57 8.60
CA MET A 166 -9.05 21.59 10.02
C MET A 166 -10.33 21.58 10.84
N GLY A 167 -10.54 20.53 11.65
CA GLY A 167 -11.69 20.44 12.54
C GLY A 167 -11.57 21.40 13.72
N THR A 168 -12.64 22.17 13.99
CA THR A 168 -12.74 23.08 15.15
C THR A 168 -13.45 22.47 16.36
N GLY A 169 -13.97 21.24 16.23
CA GLY A 169 -14.64 20.54 17.33
C GLY A 169 -13.68 19.93 18.34
N ALA A 170 -14.22 19.42 19.44
CA ALA A 170 -13.44 18.78 20.50
C ALA A 170 -12.55 17.65 19.94
N GLY A 171 -11.25 17.71 20.25
CA GLY A 171 -10.26 16.78 19.72
C GLY A 171 -9.99 16.92 18.20
N ASN A 172 -10.08 18.15 17.67
CA ASN A 172 -9.90 18.47 16.25
C ASN A 172 -10.89 17.77 15.30
N ARG A 173 -12.08 17.46 15.78
CA ARG A 173 -13.13 16.87 14.94
C ARG A 173 -13.67 17.88 13.94
N VAL A 174 -13.91 17.41 12.71
CA VAL A 174 -14.61 18.18 11.69
C VAL A 174 -16.08 18.32 12.09
N THR A 175 -16.52 19.56 12.24
CA THR A 175 -17.92 19.93 12.54
C THR A 175 -18.68 20.20 11.24
N ILE A 176 -20.00 20.28 11.30
CA ILE A 176 -20.81 20.67 10.15
C ILE A 176 -20.44 22.09 9.67
N LYS A 177 -20.11 22.98 10.61
CA LYS A 177 -19.69 24.34 10.28
C LYS A 177 -18.36 24.38 9.53
N ASP A 178 -17.42 23.51 9.88
CA ASP A 178 -16.15 23.40 9.16
C ASP A 178 -16.36 22.90 7.74
N LEU A 179 -17.25 21.92 7.56
CA LEU A 179 -17.63 21.42 6.25
C LEU A 179 -18.30 22.51 5.39
N GLU A 180 -19.31 23.21 5.93
CA GLU A 180 -19.99 24.28 5.19
C GLU A 180 -19.04 25.44 4.85
N ASN A 181 -18.13 25.83 5.75
CA ASN A 181 -17.10 26.81 5.48
C ASN A 181 -16.16 26.37 4.35
N PHE A 182 -15.81 25.09 4.31
CA PHE A 182 -15.01 24.52 3.25
C PHE A 182 -15.75 24.55 1.91
N LEU A 183 -17.02 24.14 1.88
CA LEU A 183 -17.85 24.18 0.69
C LEU A 183 -17.99 25.61 0.16
N HIS A 184 -18.24 26.56 1.03
CA HIS A 184 -18.34 27.99 0.64
C HIS A 184 -17.03 28.54 0.05
N LYS A 185 -15.86 28.06 0.53
CA LYS A 185 -14.58 28.40 -0.09
C LYS A 185 -14.44 27.82 -1.50
N ILE A 186 -14.93 26.60 -1.72
CA ILE A 186 -14.90 25.95 -3.04
C ILE A 186 -15.84 26.68 -4.01
N GLU A 187 -17.04 27.08 -3.57
CA GLU A 187 -18.00 27.81 -4.39
C GLU A 187 -17.45 29.14 -4.93
N ASN A 188 -16.52 29.76 -4.21
CA ASN A 188 -15.83 30.99 -4.64
C ASN A 188 -14.62 30.73 -5.58
N GLN A 189 -14.33 29.48 -5.92
CA GLN A 189 -13.28 29.11 -6.86
C GLN A 189 -13.87 28.76 -8.23
N THR A 190 -13.06 28.92 -9.28
CA THR A 190 -13.44 28.42 -10.61
C THR A 190 -13.51 26.89 -10.55
N ALA A 191 -14.70 26.34 -10.56
CA ALA A 191 -14.97 24.92 -10.52
C ALA A 191 -15.88 24.53 -11.70
N HIS A 192 -15.72 23.29 -12.17
CA HIS A 192 -16.58 22.66 -13.15
C HIS A 192 -16.80 21.21 -12.75
N GLU A 193 -17.89 20.63 -13.18
CA GLU A 193 -18.17 19.22 -12.93
C GLU A 193 -17.13 18.32 -13.61
N ALA A 194 -16.72 17.27 -12.91
CA ALA A 194 -15.85 16.25 -13.49
C ALA A 194 -16.62 15.49 -14.58
N SER A 195 -15.96 15.18 -15.68
CA SER A 195 -16.53 14.29 -16.71
C SER A 195 -16.87 12.91 -16.10
N ALA A 196 -17.83 12.19 -16.71
CA ALA A 196 -18.20 10.85 -16.25
C ALA A 196 -16.99 9.89 -16.22
N ILE A 197 -16.08 10.02 -17.19
CA ILE A 197 -14.83 9.23 -17.22
C ILE A 197 -13.97 9.60 -16.03
N ARG A 198 -13.74 10.87 -15.73
CA ARG A 198 -12.94 11.34 -14.60
C ARG A 198 -13.53 10.89 -13.26
N ALA A 199 -14.85 10.99 -13.11
CA ALA A 199 -15.54 10.51 -11.92
C ALA A 199 -15.39 8.98 -11.75
N GLY A 200 -15.51 8.20 -12.83
CA GLY A 200 -15.30 6.76 -12.83
C GLY A 200 -13.87 6.36 -12.46
N VAL A 201 -12.86 7.06 -13.01
CA VAL A 201 -11.45 6.85 -12.65
C VAL A 201 -11.22 7.16 -11.17
N ALA A 202 -11.76 8.27 -10.66
CA ALA A 202 -11.62 8.64 -9.26
C ALA A 202 -12.22 7.56 -8.32
N ASP A 203 -13.42 7.05 -8.64
CA ASP A 203 -14.04 5.97 -7.88
C ASP A 203 -13.22 4.67 -7.94
N ALA A 204 -12.75 4.28 -9.12
CA ALA A 204 -11.88 3.11 -9.30
C ALA A 204 -10.60 3.24 -8.45
N MET A 205 -9.95 4.41 -8.47
CA MET A 205 -8.72 4.64 -7.71
C MET A 205 -8.98 4.64 -6.19
N ARG A 206 -10.08 5.22 -5.72
CA ARG A 206 -10.48 5.14 -4.31
C ARG A 206 -10.65 3.69 -3.86
N ARG A 207 -11.35 2.86 -4.64
CA ARG A 207 -11.53 1.42 -4.34
C ARG A 207 -10.21 0.66 -4.38
N SER A 208 -9.35 0.93 -5.35
CA SER A 208 -8.03 0.29 -5.44
C SER A 208 -7.15 0.64 -4.25
N TRP A 209 -7.18 1.90 -3.79
CA TRP A 209 -6.35 2.38 -2.68
C TRP A 209 -6.72 1.79 -1.32
N THR A 210 -7.89 1.16 -1.18
CA THR A 210 -8.26 0.43 0.04
C THR A 210 -7.49 -0.88 0.23
N ARG A 211 -6.76 -1.33 -0.78
CA ARG A 211 -5.94 -2.55 -0.74
C ARG A 211 -4.48 -2.22 -0.40
N PRO A 212 -3.76 -3.08 0.32
CA PRO A 212 -2.33 -2.94 0.54
C PRO A 212 -1.58 -3.23 -0.78
N LEU A 213 -1.35 -2.19 -1.56
CA LEU A 213 -0.60 -2.28 -2.82
C LEU A 213 0.89 -2.16 -2.57
N SER A 214 1.67 -2.98 -3.26
CA SER A 214 3.13 -2.91 -3.27
C SER A 214 3.64 -2.86 -4.71
N THR A 215 4.82 -2.31 -4.91
CA THR A 215 5.46 -2.24 -6.24
C THR A 215 6.90 -2.69 -6.12
N ILE A 216 7.30 -3.58 -7.01
CA ILE A 216 8.69 -3.97 -7.23
C ILE A 216 9.11 -3.58 -8.63
N GLY A 217 10.39 -3.42 -8.88
CA GLY A 217 10.90 -3.04 -10.20
C GLY A 217 12.29 -3.59 -10.45
N SER A 218 12.64 -3.68 -11.73
CA SER A 218 13.97 -4.07 -12.21
C SER A 218 14.24 -3.43 -13.56
N SER A 219 15.48 -3.40 -14.00
CA SER A 219 15.82 -3.10 -15.38
C SER A 219 15.62 -4.32 -16.29
N VAL A 220 15.32 -4.06 -17.57
CA VAL A 220 15.20 -5.06 -18.63
C VAL A 220 15.92 -4.56 -19.87
N ASN A 221 16.71 -5.44 -20.51
CA ASN A 221 17.34 -5.15 -21.79
C ASN A 221 16.32 -5.30 -22.93
N LEU A 222 16.05 -4.22 -23.64
CA LEU A 222 15.09 -4.19 -24.74
C LEU A 222 15.71 -4.46 -26.11
N ASP A 223 17.03 -4.54 -26.24
CA ASP A 223 17.67 -4.75 -27.55
C ASP A 223 17.16 -6.01 -28.27
N PRO A 224 16.94 -7.18 -27.62
CA PRO A 224 16.35 -8.35 -28.26
C PRO A 224 14.93 -8.10 -28.81
N VAL A 225 14.08 -7.44 -28.01
CA VAL A 225 12.72 -7.05 -28.45
C VAL A 225 12.77 -6.09 -29.64
N LEU A 226 13.67 -5.09 -29.59
CA LEU A 226 13.81 -4.11 -30.67
C LEU A 226 14.35 -4.75 -31.97
N GLN A 227 15.19 -5.75 -31.85
CA GLN A 227 15.71 -6.52 -32.98
C GLN A 227 14.61 -7.42 -33.57
N ASP A 228 13.93 -8.24 -32.78
CA ASP A 228 12.83 -9.12 -33.20
C ASP A 228 11.71 -8.32 -33.88
N ARG A 229 11.35 -7.17 -33.32
CA ARG A 229 10.37 -6.26 -33.91
C ARG A 229 10.66 -5.84 -35.33
N GLN A 230 11.93 -5.72 -35.70
CA GLN A 230 12.31 -5.29 -37.08
C GLN A 230 11.91 -6.32 -38.12
N SER A 231 11.89 -7.60 -37.79
CA SER A 231 11.53 -8.71 -38.66
C SER A 231 10.02 -8.95 -38.79
N ARG A 232 9.19 -8.31 -37.95
CA ARG A 232 7.74 -8.53 -37.91
C ARG A 232 6.97 -7.49 -38.72
N ASP A 233 5.88 -7.93 -39.34
CA ASP A 233 4.89 -7.07 -40.01
C ASP A 233 3.46 -7.55 -39.66
N PRO A 234 2.63 -6.71 -39.06
CA PRO A 234 2.90 -5.36 -38.54
C PRO A 234 3.85 -5.38 -37.36
N LYS A 235 4.67 -4.34 -37.23
CA LYS A 235 5.65 -4.19 -36.13
C LYS A 235 4.97 -3.94 -34.78
N PRO A 236 5.05 -4.86 -33.80
CA PRO A 236 4.47 -4.63 -32.45
C PRO A 236 5.29 -3.62 -31.69
N GLY A 237 4.64 -2.83 -30.82
CA GLY A 237 5.34 -1.94 -29.88
C GLY A 237 5.90 -2.72 -28.67
N PRO A 238 6.93 -2.19 -27.96
CA PRO A 238 7.50 -2.86 -26.78
C PRO A 238 6.46 -3.18 -25.68
N GLY A 239 5.44 -2.32 -25.51
CA GLY A 239 4.34 -2.57 -24.57
C GLY A 239 3.53 -3.84 -24.91
N LEU A 240 3.46 -4.22 -26.18
CA LEU A 240 2.76 -5.43 -26.61
C LEU A 240 3.59 -6.70 -26.34
N TYR A 241 4.91 -6.61 -26.47
CA TYR A 241 5.82 -7.65 -25.99
C TYR A 241 5.70 -7.84 -24.49
N ALA A 242 5.66 -6.74 -23.72
CA ALA A 242 5.48 -6.80 -22.27
C ALA A 242 4.13 -7.43 -21.89
N LEU A 243 3.05 -7.13 -22.63
CA LEU A 243 1.74 -7.77 -22.44
C LEU A 243 1.80 -9.28 -22.69
N ARG A 244 2.41 -9.69 -23.80
CA ARG A 244 2.54 -11.11 -24.16
C ARG A 244 3.40 -11.85 -23.13
N ALA A 245 4.53 -11.27 -22.74
CA ALA A 245 5.41 -11.83 -21.71
C ALA A 245 4.69 -11.97 -20.35
N LEU A 246 3.93 -10.96 -19.94
CA LEU A 246 3.12 -11.04 -18.72
C LEU A 246 2.06 -12.14 -18.82
N ALA A 247 1.36 -12.25 -19.95
CA ALA A 247 0.33 -13.25 -20.15
C ALA A 247 0.89 -14.68 -20.05
N LEU A 248 2.04 -14.95 -20.68
CA LEU A 248 2.72 -16.24 -20.59
C LEU A 248 3.21 -16.54 -19.17
N ALA A 249 3.86 -15.56 -18.53
CA ALA A 249 4.34 -15.71 -17.16
C ALA A 249 3.20 -15.98 -16.17
N LEU A 250 2.01 -15.39 -16.37
CA LEU A 250 0.81 -15.67 -15.57
C LEU A 250 0.24 -17.05 -15.83
N ALA A 251 0.25 -17.53 -17.08
CA ALA A 251 -0.18 -18.88 -17.43
C ALA A 251 0.71 -19.97 -16.77
N GLU A 252 2.02 -19.70 -16.68
CA GLU A 252 3.00 -20.57 -16.00
C GLU A 252 2.86 -20.49 -14.46
N ASN A 253 2.26 -19.41 -13.91
CA ASN A 253 2.13 -19.15 -12.49
C ASN A 253 0.67 -18.88 -12.08
N PRO A 254 -0.20 -19.90 -12.03
CA PRO A 254 -1.63 -19.73 -11.76
C PRO A 254 -1.94 -19.04 -10.41
N GLY A 255 -1.06 -19.21 -9.42
CA GLY A 255 -1.19 -18.52 -8.13
C GLY A 255 -1.06 -17.00 -8.21
N ALA A 256 -0.28 -16.49 -9.16
CA ALA A 256 -0.16 -15.07 -9.41
C ALA A 256 -1.34 -14.53 -10.25
N ALA A 257 -2.01 -15.38 -11.03
CA ALA A 257 -3.23 -15.07 -11.77
C ALA A 257 -4.50 -15.26 -10.92
N ALA A 258 -4.45 -14.81 -9.66
CA ALA A 258 -5.53 -14.95 -8.71
C ALA A 258 -5.82 -13.62 -8.00
N LYS A 259 -7.04 -13.45 -7.52
CA LYS A 259 -7.47 -12.31 -6.69
C LYS A 259 -8.11 -12.78 -5.39
N LEU A 260 -7.96 -12.00 -4.33
CA LEU A 260 -8.62 -12.26 -3.06
C LEU A 260 -9.99 -11.57 -3.03
N VAL A 261 -11.05 -12.36 -2.82
CA VAL A 261 -12.42 -11.87 -2.66
C VAL A 261 -12.95 -12.37 -1.30
N GLY A 262 -13.06 -11.48 -0.33
CA GLY A 262 -13.27 -11.87 1.06
C GLY A 262 -12.13 -12.79 1.53
N ASN A 263 -12.45 -13.99 1.99
CA ASN A 263 -11.49 -15.02 2.41
C ASN A 263 -11.23 -16.09 1.33
N ARG A 264 -11.57 -15.81 0.07
CA ARG A 264 -11.43 -16.78 -1.02
C ARG A 264 -10.41 -16.30 -2.03
N VAL A 265 -9.46 -17.16 -2.36
CA VAL A 265 -8.56 -16.97 -3.50
C VAL A 265 -9.30 -17.45 -4.75
N VAL A 266 -9.57 -16.53 -5.66
CA VAL A 266 -10.29 -16.77 -6.92
C VAL A 266 -9.29 -16.74 -8.05
N GLN A 267 -9.03 -17.88 -8.67
CA GLN A 267 -8.18 -17.98 -9.84
C GLN A 267 -8.98 -17.57 -11.10
N SER A 268 -8.31 -16.90 -12.01
CA SER A 268 -8.92 -16.59 -13.30
C SER A 268 -9.02 -17.84 -14.17
N SER A 269 -10.12 -18.00 -14.88
CA SER A 269 -10.32 -19.10 -15.86
C SER A 269 -9.60 -18.84 -17.18
N SER A 270 -9.21 -17.61 -17.46
CA SER A 270 -8.47 -17.16 -18.65
C SER A 270 -7.45 -16.10 -18.25
N ILE A 271 -6.39 -15.96 -19.03
CA ILE A 271 -5.39 -14.90 -18.86
C ILE A 271 -5.80 -13.71 -19.73
N ASP A 272 -6.67 -12.89 -19.17
CA ASP A 272 -7.21 -11.70 -19.81
C ASP A 272 -6.45 -10.48 -19.31
N VAL A 273 -5.77 -9.77 -20.23
CA VAL A 273 -4.85 -8.69 -19.87
C VAL A 273 -5.33 -7.37 -20.47
N GLY A 274 -5.50 -6.37 -19.61
CA GLY A 274 -5.84 -5.01 -20.00
C GLY A 274 -4.65 -4.22 -20.55
N ILE A 275 -4.95 -3.20 -21.32
CA ILE A 275 -3.97 -2.23 -21.83
C ILE A 275 -4.42 -0.84 -21.42
N ALA A 276 -3.56 -0.11 -20.73
CA ALA A 276 -3.83 1.28 -20.43
C ALA A 276 -3.67 2.14 -21.69
N VAL A 277 -4.76 2.75 -22.13
CA VAL A 277 -4.83 3.65 -23.27
C VAL A 277 -5.27 5.03 -22.81
N GLU A 278 -4.47 6.04 -23.17
CA GLU A 278 -4.84 7.44 -22.92
C GLU A 278 -5.99 7.86 -23.82
N ALA A 279 -7.02 8.45 -23.22
CA ALA A 279 -8.14 9.13 -23.84
C ALA A 279 -8.18 10.58 -23.35
N GLU A 280 -8.96 11.44 -24.03
CA GLU A 280 -8.99 12.90 -23.79
C GLU A 280 -9.21 13.30 -22.31
N ASP A 281 -10.06 12.58 -21.57
CA ASP A 281 -10.41 12.92 -20.18
C ASP A 281 -9.89 11.91 -19.13
N GLY A 282 -9.05 10.96 -19.53
CA GLY A 282 -8.56 9.93 -18.61
C GLY A 282 -7.97 8.73 -19.30
N ILE A 283 -7.89 7.61 -18.58
CA ILE A 283 -7.34 6.36 -19.09
C ILE A 283 -8.48 5.35 -19.24
N MET A 284 -8.55 4.71 -20.39
CA MET A 284 -9.41 3.54 -20.63
C MET A 284 -8.54 2.28 -20.65
N VAL A 285 -9.10 1.17 -20.19
CA VAL A 285 -8.37 -0.10 -20.09
C VAL A 285 -9.13 -1.21 -20.82
N PRO A 286 -9.08 -1.24 -22.16
CA PRO A 286 -9.62 -2.38 -22.89
C PRO A 286 -8.83 -3.65 -22.59
N VAL A 287 -9.53 -4.80 -22.58
CA VAL A 287 -8.99 -6.10 -22.18
C VAL A 287 -8.85 -7.02 -23.40
N ILE A 288 -7.67 -7.57 -23.59
CA ILE A 288 -7.41 -8.65 -24.55
C ILE A 288 -7.67 -9.98 -23.87
N ARG A 289 -8.63 -10.74 -24.40
CA ARG A 289 -9.01 -12.06 -23.91
C ARG A 289 -8.00 -13.12 -24.32
N SER A 290 -7.72 -14.07 -23.41
CA SER A 290 -6.82 -15.21 -23.62
C SER A 290 -5.48 -14.78 -24.24
N ALA A 291 -4.87 -13.75 -23.69
CA ALA A 291 -3.64 -13.17 -24.20
C ALA A 291 -2.46 -14.16 -24.23
N ASP A 292 -2.48 -15.17 -23.36
CA ASP A 292 -1.54 -16.28 -23.30
C ASP A 292 -1.64 -17.24 -24.50
N LYS A 293 -2.81 -17.30 -25.17
CA LYS A 293 -3.07 -18.18 -26.32
C LYS A 293 -3.04 -17.46 -27.66
N THR A 294 -2.94 -16.14 -27.65
CA THR A 294 -2.99 -15.31 -28.86
C THR A 294 -1.58 -15.00 -29.33
N SER A 295 -1.29 -15.23 -30.64
CA SER A 295 0.03 -14.92 -31.23
C SER A 295 0.35 -13.42 -31.13
N LEU A 296 1.64 -13.05 -31.16
CA LEU A 296 2.03 -11.64 -31.11
C LEU A 296 1.52 -10.85 -32.34
N ALA A 297 1.39 -11.52 -33.49
CA ALA A 297 0.82 -10.92 -34.74
C ALA A 297 -0.67 -10.59 -34.53
N ASP A 298 -1.46 -11.54 -34.04
CA ASP A 298 -2.89 -11.34 -33.75
C ASP A 298 -3.10 -10.32 -32.67
N LEU A 299 -2.26 -10.33 -31.60
CA LEU A 299 -2.27 -9.32 -30.54
C LEU A 299 -2.03 -7.93 -31.13
N THR A 300 -1.15 -7.79 -32.11
CA THR A 300 -0.85 -6.48 -32.73
C THR A 300 -2.08 -5.93 -33.47
N THR A 301 -2.80 -6.79 -34.19
CA THR A 301 -4.03 -6.40 -34.87
C THR A 301 -5.13 -5.99 -33.88
N LYS A 302 -5.42 -6.85 -32.89
CA LYS A 302 -6.39 -6.56 -31.81
C LYS A 302 -6.05 -5.31 -31.03
N TYR A 303 -4.77 -5.11 -30.72
CA TYR A 303 -4.31 -3.92 -30.02
C TYR A 303 -4.64 -2.63 -30.77
N LYS A 304 -4.35 -2.58 -32.08
CA LYS A 304 -4.66 -1.41 -32.89
C LYS A 304 -6.16 -1.10 -32.89
N GLU A 305 -6.99 -2.12 -33.11
CA GLU A 305 -8.46 -1.97 -33.04
C GLU A 305 -8.94 -1.42 -31.69
N LEU A 306 -8.44 -1.98 -30.59
CA LEU A 306 -8.84 -1.57 -29.25
C LEU A 306 -8.36 -0.15 -28.92
N VAL A 307 -7.15 0.23 -29.33
CA VAL A 307 -6.62 1.59 -29.14
C VAL A 307 -7.47 2.61 -29.93
N ASP A 308 -7.84 2.29 -31.18
CA ASP A 308 -8.67 3.18 -32.00
C ASP A 308 -10.07 3.33 -31.41
N LEU A 309 -10.68 2.24 -30.93
CA LEU A 309 -11.96 2.27 -30.24
C LEU A 309 -11.89 3.09 -28.93
N ALA A 310 -10.80 2.92 -28.16
CA ALA A 310 -10.59 3.67 -26.93
C ALA A 310 -10.48 5.18 -27.17
N ARG A 311 -9.70 5.58 -28.16
CA ARG A 311 -9.56 6.99 -28.57
C ARG A 311 -10.87 7.59 -29.06
N GLN A 312 -11.70 6.79 -29.72
CA GLN A 312 -13.04 7.18 -30.16
C GLN A 312 -14.09 7.11 -29.05
N ARG A 313 -13.74 6.73 -27.83
CA ARG A 313 -14.66 6.50 -26.69
C ARG A 313 -15.74 5.46 -26.98
N ARG A 314 -15.45 4.48 -27.82
CA ARG A 314 -16.37 3.43 -28.27
C ARG A 314 -16.12 2.08 -27.60
N ILE A 315 -15.31 2.04 -26.54
CA ILE A 315 -15.10 0.84 -25.73
C ILE A 315 -16.35 0.58 -24.90
N SER A 316 -16.97 -0.59 -25.10
CA SER A 316 -18.11 -1.03 -24.29
C SER A 316 -17.63 -1.49 -22.89
N PRO A 317 -18.51 -1.51 -21.88
CA PRO A 317 -18.19 -2.05 -20.55
C PRO A 317 -17.63 -3.49 -20.61
N ASP A 318 -18.16 -4.35 -21.47
CA ASP A 318 -17.71 -5.75 -21.62
C ASP A 318 -16.28 -5.86 -22.13
N MET A 319 -15.80 -4.86 -22.88
CA MET A 319 -14.41 -4.80 -23.35
C MET A 319 -13.43 -4.37 -22.26
N GLN A 320 -13.92 -3.88 -21.12
CA GLN A 320 -13.09 -3.41 -20.00
C GLN A 320 -13.18 -4.29 -18.76
N ALA A 321 -14.13 -5.24 -18.72
CA ALA A 321 -14.38 -6.08 -17.55
C ALA A 321 -13.44 -7.30 -17.48
N ASP A 322 -13.32 -7.84 -16.25
CA ASP A 322 -12.75 -9.16 -15.95
C ASP A 322 -11.27 -9.38 -16.32
N GLY A 323 -10.48 -8.33 -16.52
CA GLY A 323 -9.03 -8.50 -16.65
C GLY A 323 -8.39 -8.95 -15.34
N ILE A 324 -7.37 -9.81 -15.40
CA ILE A 324 -6.59 -10.21 -14.22
C ILE A 324 -5.44 -9.23 -13.94
N ALA A 325 -4.91 -8.63 -14.98
CA ALA A 325 -3.81 -7.70 -14.93
C ALA A 325 -3.95 -6.62 -16.02
N THR A 326 -3.19 -5.54 -15.88
CA THR A 326 -3.07 -4.49 -16.91
C THR A 326 -1.61 -4.24 -17.23
N VAL A 327 -1.31 -3.88 -18.49
CA VAL A 327 -0.02 -3.33 -18.90
C VAL A 327 -0.17 -1.84 -19.19
N SER A 328 0.70 -1.04 -18.59
CA SER A 328 0.81 0.40 -18.82
C SER A 328 2.20 0.75 -19.35
N ASN A 329 2.26 1.32 -20.55
CA ASN A 329 3.50 1.80 -21.13
C ASN A 329 3.60 3.33 -20.99
N PHE A 330 4.16 3.79 -19.87
CA PHE A 330 4.40 5.22 -19.64
C PHE A 330 5.73 5.71 -20.24
N GLY A 331 6.53 4.80 -20.76
CA GLY A 331 7.73 5.14 -21.56
C GLY A 331 7.41 5.95 -22.81
N THR A 332 6.19 5.86 -23.33
CA THR A 332 5.72 6.70 -24.46
C THR A 332 5.69 8.19 -24.12
N PHE A 333 5.63 8.54 -22.83
CA PHE A 333 5.72 9.90 -22.31
C PHE A 333 7.13 10.29 -21.86
N GLY A 334 8.13 9.42 -22.13
CA GLY A 334 9.50 9.62 -21.67
C GLY A 334 9.74 9.34 -20.19
N MET A 335 8.74 8.78 -19.46
CA MET A 335 8.89 8.44 -18.06
C MET A 335 9.66 7.13 -17.91
N GLU A 336 10.66 7.11 -17.02
CA GLU A 336 11.52 5.94 -16.83
C GLU A 336 10.92 4.95 -15.82
N TRP A 337 10.25 5.45 -14.79
CA TRP A 337 9.75 4.65 -13.68
C TRP A 337 8.44 5.21 -13.12
N GLY A 338 7.62 4.35 -12.56
CA GLY A 338 6.36 4.71 -11.91
C GLY A 338 5.80 3.59 -11.05
N THR A 339 4.86 3.94 -10.17
CA THR A 339 4.08 3.02 -9.32
C THR A 339 2.62 3.03 -9.78
N PRO A 340 2.28 2.33 -10.87
CA PRO A 340 0.91 2.32 -11.35
C PRO A 340 0.00 1.57 -10.38
N ILE A 341 -1.27 2.00 -10.29
CA ILE A 341 -2.26 1.42 -9.38
C ILE A 341 -3.13 0.44 -10.15
N PRO A 342 -3.17 -0.86 -9.79
CA PRO A 342 -4.06 -1.84 -10.41
C PRO A 342 -5.54 -1.44 -10.26
N LEU A 343 -6.38 -1.76 -11.24
CA LEU A 343 -7.83 -1.56 -11.15
C LEU A 343 -8.43 -2.37 -9.98
N PRO A 344 -9.61 -1.98 -9.44
CA PRO A 344 -10.19 -2.60 -8.25
C PRO A 344 -10.44 -4.10 -8.37
N ASP A 345 -10.74 -4.57 -9.56
CA ASP A 345 -11.02 -5.97 -9.91
C ASP A 345 -9.78 -6.74 -10.39
N GLN A 346 -8.62 -6.09 -10.51
CA GLN A 346 -7.36 -6.68 -10.96
C GLN A 346 -6.36 -6.82 -9.82
N ALA A 347 -5.58 -7.89 -9.86
CA ALA A 347 -4.54 -8.18 -8.87
C ALA A 347 -3.21 -7.46 -9.17
N LEU A 348 -2.91 -7.21 -10.45
CA LEU A 348 -1.59 -6.83 -10.93
C LEU A 348 -1.65 -5.68 -11.95
N LEU A 349 -0.59 -4.86 -11.99
CA LEU A 349 -0.34 -3.95 -13.09
C LEU A 349 1.16 -3.90 -13.40
N LEU A 350 1.51 -4.23 -14.66
CA LEU A 350 2.87 -4.15 -15.16
C LEU A 350 3.09 -2.79 -15.82
N GLY A 351 4.10 -2.06 -15.37
CA GLY A 351 4.52 -0.78 -15.93
C GLY A 351 5.80 -0.91 -16.73
N LEU A 352 5.84 -0.32 -17.92
CA LEU A 352 7.04 -0.26 -18.76
C LEU A 352 7.47 1.18 -18.93
N GLY A 353 8.71 1.48 -18.55
CA GLY A 353 9.35 2.78 -18.68
C GLY A 353 9.97 3.02 -20.07
N ALA A 354 10.48 4.22 -20.27
CA ALA A 354 11.20 4.60 -21.48
C ALA A 354 12.55 3.84 -21.58
N GLY A 355 12.81 3.27 -22.75
CA GLY A 355 14.12 2.70 -23.06
C GLY A 355 15.16 3.79 -23.29
N LYS A 356 16.33 3.65 -22.65
CA LYS A 356 17.47 4.55 -22.85
C LYS A 356 18.76 3.76 -23.03
N LYS A 357 19.72 4.33 -23.76
CA LYS A 357 21.05 3.75 -23.90
C LYS A 357 21.83 3.95 -22.60
N VAL A 358 22.29 2.82 -22.02
CA VAL A 358 23.11 2.81 -20.81
C VAL A 358 24.37 1.96 -21.05
N PRO A 359 25.50 2.29 -20.42
CA PRO A 359 26.68 1.43 -20.45
C PRO A 359 26.47 0.24 -19.52
N VAL A 360 26.50 -0.98 -20.03
CA VAL A 360 26.40 -2.21 -19.25
C VAL A 360 27.71 -2.95 -19.37
N TRP A 361 28.24 -3.48 -18.26
CA TRP A 361 29.44 -4.28 -18.27
C TRP A 361 29.17 -5.63 -18.97
N ASP A 362 29.98 -5.95 -19.97
CA ASP A 362 29.95 -7.23 -20.67
C ASP A 362 31.05 -8.13 -20.11
N GLU A 363 30.66 -9.20 -19.43
CA GLU A 363 31.63 -10.12 -18.78
C GLU A 363 32.48 -10.90 -19.76
N GLU A 364 32.01 -11.16 -20.98
CA GLU A 364 32.74 -11.89 -22.01
C GLU A 364 33.78 -10.97 -22.67
N LYS A 365 33.36 -9.75 -23.03
CA LYS A 365 34.21 -8.78 -23.74
C LYS A 365 35.12 -7.99 -22.78
N LYS A 366 34.82 -8.01 -21.48
CA LYS A 366 35.55 -7.23 -20.45
C LYS A 366 35.53 -5.71 -20.74
N GLU A 367 34.42 -5.19 -21.27
CA GLU A 367 34.24 -3.78 -21.60
C GLU A 367 32.78 -3.33 -21.35
N PHE A 368 32.57 -2.01 -21.30
CA PHE A 368 31.24 -1.45 -21.27
C PHE A 368 30.65 -1.43 -22.68
N VAL A 369 29.50 -2.06 -22.86
CA VAL A 369 28.74 -2.04 -24.12
C VAL A 369 27.45 -1.24 -23.96
N PRO A 370 27.03 -0.47 -24.98
CA PRO A 370 25.76 0.24 -24.91
C PRO A 370 24.59 -0.76 -25.09
N LYS A 371 23.69 -0.82 -24.09
CA LYS A 371 22.42 -1.55 -24.18
C LYS A 371 21.26 -0.59 -24.05
N THR A 372 20.13 -0.93 -24.66
CA THR A 372 18.87 -0.20 -24.45
C THR A 372 18.15 -0.81 -23.27
N GLU A 373 18.20 -0.16 -22.12
CA GLU A 373 17.49 -0.61 -20.92
C GLU A 373 16.25 0.23 -20.65
N ALA A 374 15.19 -0.43 -20.18
CA ALA A 374 14.03 0.21 -19.58
C ALA A 374 13.82 -0.29 -18.15
N GLN A 375 13.18 0.52 -17.33
CA GLN A 375 12.67 0.05 -16.04
C GLN A 375 11.31 -0.60 -16.26
N ILE A 376 11.16 -1.80 -15.68
CA ILE A 376 9.89 -2.51 -15.64
C ILE A 376 9.44 -2.65 -14.18
N THR A 377 8.17 -2.31 -13.91
CA THR A 377 7.61 -2.33 -12.57
C THR A 377 6.38 -3.23 -12.51
N LEU A 378 6.20 -3.93 -11.40
CA LEU A 378 5.02 -4.73 -11.13
C LEU A 378 4.38 -4.23 -9.83
N SER A 379 3.21 -3.60 -9.94
CA SER A 379 2.36 -3.26 -8.81
C SER A 379 1.35 -4.37 -8.58
N PHE A 380 1.12 -4.74 -7.33
CA PHE A 380 0.27 -5.88 -6.97
C PHE A 380 -0.46 -5.71 -5.65
N ASP A 381 -1.58 -6.42 -5.52
CA ASP A 381 -2.32 -6.56 -4.26
C ASP A 381 -1.59 -7.54 -3.34
N HIS A 382 -0.96 -7.02 -2.28
CA HIS A 382 -0.13 -7.83 -1.37
C HIS A 382 -0.94 -8.86 -0.55
N ARG A 383 -2.27 -8.83 -0.64
CA ARG A 383 -3.13 -9.88 -0.07
C ARG A 383 -3.21 -11.12 -0.96
N SER A 384 -2.99 -10.96 -2.28
CA SER A 384 -3.09 -12.04 -3.27
C SER A 384 -1.75 -12.68 -3.56
N ILE A 385 -0.67 -11.90 -3.57
CA ILE A 385 0.69 -12.36 -3.86
C ILE A 385 1.68 -11.66 -2.94
N ASP A 386 2.67 -12.39 -2.47
CA ASP A 386 3.78 -11.85 -1.69
C ASP A 386 4.93 -11.32 -2.56
N GLY A 387 5.90 -10.65 -1.91
CA GLY A 387 7.06 -10.07 -2.61
C GLY A 387 7.90 -11.12 -3.33
N GLY A 388 8.03 -12.33 -2.79
CA GLY A 388 8.76 -13.44 -3.42
C GLY A 388 8.05 -13.96 -4.67
N GLY A 389 6.73 -14.13 -4.61
CA GLY A 389 5.89 -14.51 -5.74
C GLY A 389 5.91 -13.47 -6.85
N ALA A 390 5.75 -12.18 -6.48
CA ALA A 390 5.82 -11.07 -7.41
C ALA A 390 7.21 -10.96 -8.07
N GLY A 391 8.29 -11.17 -7.29
CA GLY A 391 9.66 -11.17 -7.80
C GLY A 391 9.91 -12.27 -8.83
N ARG A 392 9.45 -13.49 -8.57
CA ARG A 392 9.56 -14.60 -9.52
C ARG A 392 8.77 -14.32 -10.81
N LEU A 393 7.55 -13.78 -10.68
CA LEU A 393 6.73 -13.41 -11.83
C LEU A 393 7.43 -12.34 -12.68
N LEU A 394 7.91 -11.26 -12.06
CA LEU A 394 8.59 -10.17 -12.77
C LEU A 394 9.87 -10.66 -13.43
N LYS A 395 10.66 -11.51 -12.75
CA LYS A 395 11.86 -12.13 -13.31
C LYS A 395 11.50 -12.94 -14.58
N ARG A 396 10.42 -13.74 -14.52
CA ARG A 396 9.98 -14.51 -15.69
C ARG A 396 9.55 -13.63 -16.86
N VAL A 397 8.89 -12.52 -16.60
CA VAL A 397 8.55 -11.52 -17.63
C VAL A 397 9.81 -10.94 -18.26
N ILE A 398 10.84 -10.61 -17.47
CA ILE A 398 12.12 -10.10 -17.96
C ILE A 398 12.83 -11.13 -18.85
N GLU A 399 12.91 -12.38 -18.41
CA GLU A 399 13.51 -13.48 -19.19
C GLU A 399 12.85 -13.62 -20.58
N LEU A 400 11.50 -13.53 -20.62
CA LEU A 400 10.75 -13.61 -21.89
C LEU A 400 10.98 -12.39 -22.79
N LEU A 401 11.21 -11.21 -22.23
CA LEU A 401 11.54 -10.01 -23.01
C LEU A 401 12.98 -10.02 -23.51
N GLU A 402 13.90 -10.59 -22.76
CA GLU A 402 15.31 -10.72 -23.15
C GLU A 402 15.56 -11.88 -24.12
N ASP A 403 14.63 -12.84 -24.20
CA ASP A 403 14.57 -13.87 -25.24
C ASP A 403 13.15 -13.93 -25.86
N PRO A 404 12.84 -13.06 -26.84
CA PRO A 404 11.49 -12.96 -27.43
C PRO A 404 11.15 -14.08 -28.42
N THR A 405 11.97 -15.11 -28.57
CA THR A 405 11.75 -16.22 -29.54
C THR A 405 10.45 -16.99 -29.25
N ASN A 406 9.98 -16.98 -28.02
CA ASN A 406 8.75 -17.65 -27.57
C ASN A 406 7.54 -16.71 -27.39
N LEU A 407 7.63 -15.45 -27.83
CA LEU A 407 6.57 -14.45 -27.73
C LEU A 407 5.61 -14.37 -28.90
#